data_9114036c9d42eda93f3c287b12fc4598
#
_entry.id   9114036c9d42eda93f3c287b12fc4598
#
_cell.length_a   1.000
_cell.length_b   1.000
_cell.length_c   1.000
_cell.angle_alpha   90.00
_cell.angle_beta   90.00
_cell.angle_gamma   90.00
#
_symmetry.space_group_name_H-M   'P 1'
#
loop_
_entity.id
_entity.type
_entity.pdbx_description
1 polymer ?
#
loop_
_entity_poly.entity_id
_entity_poly.type
_entity_poly.pdbx_seq_one_letter_code
_entity_poly.pdbx_strand_id
1 'polypeptide(L)'
;MTGSRIAGMVAVFVLPGIALAVVPTSAWADDTEPARPHVELSIRSWLFTNGETKWSHNASGLDPQLGNPTSKLTYKDNNSHILELSGKVNFKKDWFAQVDGGFSVAFHRGTLTDDDYSAVGGQHLFSQTTSNITGSGTQFVNADIGYHLRDYPENRGNLNVFVGYQYWRTQYEASGVTQVVCAPSGIPGLTCNPAGTISNQGQVVITNTTQWHSLRIGVQSEYLLTSRFSVEGKLAFIPASYLQNDDVHHLRQDLQQDPSFSMSGYGIGADVEAGARYMIYRGWFLNAGYRFWWNYLLDGNLTVHPVGTPSASVPLTEFQTMRYGFTLGLSHTF
;
A
#
# COMPACT_ATOMS: atom_id res chain seq x y z
N MET A 1 3.80 -58.10 0.10
CA MET A 1 4.50 -57.06 0.88
C MET A 1 3.89 -55.73 0.49
N THR A 2 2.96 -55.27 1.30
CA THR A 2 2.15 -54.06 1.02
C THR A 2 2.82 -52.86 1.71
N GLY A 3 3.34 -51.96 0.89
CA GLY A 3 3.91 -50.70 1.38
C GLY A 3 2.81 -49.66 1.67
N SER A 4 2.64 -49.34 2.95
CA SER A 4 1.77 -48.24 3.42
C SER A 4 2.37 -46.89 3.05
N ARG A 5 1.67 -46.10 2.25
CA ARG A 5 2.01 -44.70 2.01
C ARG A 5 1.37 -43.83 3.09
N ILE A 6 2.19 -43.16 3.85
CA ILE A 6 1.75 -42.16 4.83
C ILE A 6 1.44 -40.86 4.04
N ALA A 7 0.17 -40.49 3.98
CA ALA A 7 -0.26 -39.21 3.48
C ALA A 7 0.00 -38.14 4.57
N GLY A 8 0.94 -37.24 4.34
CA GLY A 8 1.20 -36.11 5.19
C GLY A 8 0.08 -35.09 5.10
N MET A 9 -0.60 -34.85 6.21
CA MET A 9 -1.66 -33.84 6.33
C MET A 9 -1.02 -32.53 6.78
N VAL A 10 -1.05 -31.50 5.93
CA VAL A 10 -0.62 -30.15 6.29
C VAL A 10 -1.81 -29.40 6.87
N ALA A 11 -1.74 -29.02 8.13
CA ALA A 11 -2.75 -28.19 8.77
C ALA A 11 -2.57 -26.73 8.33
N VAL A 12 -3.58 -26.16 7.72
CA VAL A 12 -3.62 -24.74 7.34
C VAL A 12 -4.48 -23.98 8.35
N PHE A 13 -3.90 -22.95 8.97
CA PHE A 13 -4.64 -22.03 9.83
C PHE A 13 -5.56 -21.14 8.99
N VAL A 14 -6.84 -21.11 9.35
CA VAL A 14 -7.85 -20.29 8.72
C VAL A 14 -7.89 -18.93 9.43
N LEU A 15 -7.53 -17.86 8.73
CA LEU A 15 -7.92 -16.50 9.10
C LEU A 15 -9.35 -16.23 8.57
N PRO A 16 -10.19 -15.52 9.29
CA PRO A 16 -11.57 -15.31 8.87
C PRO A 16 -11.62 -14.52 7.55
N GLY A 17 -12.10 -15.19 6.50
CA GLY A 17 -12.36 -14.59 5.18
C GLY A 17 -11.56 -15.12 4.00
N ILE A 18 -10.54 -15.99 4.19
CA ILE A 18 -9.79 -16.58 3.07
C ILE A 18 -9.88 -18.11 3.19
N ALA A 19 -10.69 -18.74 2.36
CA ALA A 19 -10.68 -20.18 2.17
C ALA A 19 -9.52 -20.56 1.23
N LEU A 20 -8.40 -21.01 1.78
CA LEU A 20 -7.35 -21.67 1.00
C LEU A 20 -7.82 -23.09 0.68
N ALA A 21 -8.07 -23.38 -0.60
CA ALA A 21 -8.36 -24.73 -1.05
C ALA A 21 -7.11 -25.59 -0.87
N VAL A 22 -7.21 -26.64 -0.05
CA VAL A 22 -6.16 -27.67 0.05
C VAL A 22 -6.24 -28.53 -1.22
N VAL A 23 -5.27 -28.36 -2.11
CA VAL A 23 -5.12 -29.21 -3.28
C VAL A 23 -4.34 -30.46 -2.84
N PRO A 24 -4.87 -31.67 -3.03
CA PRO A 24 -4.12 -32.88 -2.70
C PRO A 24 -2.89 -33.02 -3.61
N THR A 25 -1.72 -33.13 -3.01
CA THR A 25 -0.40 -33.17 -3.68
C THR A 25 -0.17 -34.39 -4.59
N SER A 26 -1.06 -35.38 -4.58
CA SER A 26 -0.90 -36.62 -5.36
C SER A 26 -1.37 -36.57 -6.81
N ALA A 27 -1.95 -35.47 -7.28
CA ALA A 27 -2.56 -35.39 -8.61
C ALA A 27 -1.68 -34.77 -9.70
N TRP A 28 -0.44 -34.33 -9.38
CA TRP A 28 0.32 -33.43 -10.27
C TRP A 28 1.76 -33.88 -10.59
N ALA A 29 2.15 -35.08 -10.23
CA ALA A 29 3.49 -35.59 -10.50
C ALA A 29 3.56 -36.22 -11.90
N ASP A 30 4.24 -35.57 -12.83
CA ASP A 30 4.77 -36.18 -14.05
C ASP A 30 6.25 -36.50 -13.82
N ASP A 31 6.64 -37.78 -13.93
CA ASP A 31 7.88 -38.37 -13.39
C ASP A 31 9.18 -38.07 -14.16
N THR A 32 9.22 -37.06 -15.06
CA THR A 32 10.32 -36.95 -16.03
C THR A 32 11.19 -35.70 -15.99
N GLU A 33 10.91 -34.73 -15.13
CA GLU A 33 11.79 -33.54 -14.92
C GLU A 33 12.09 -33.31 -13.43
N PRO A 34 13.25 -32.68 -13.06
CA PRO A 34 13.49 -32.29 -11.68
C PRO A 34 12.35 -31.34 -11.26
N ALA A 35 11.50 -31.85 -10.38
CA ALA A 35 10.29 -31.18 -9.95
C ALA A 35 10.68 -29.84 -9.33
N ARG A 36 10.20 -28.72 -9.90
CA ARG A 36 10.17 -27.44 -9.18
C ARG A 36 9.38 -27.62 -7.89
N PRO A 37 9.77 -26.95 -6.79
CA PRO A 37 9.00 -27.05 -5.56
C PRO A 37 7.54 -26.70 -5.85
N HIS A 38 6.63 -27.62 -5.52
CA HIS A 38 5.23 -27.46 -5.83
C HIS A 38 4.58 -26.36 -4.99
N VAL A 39 5.06 -26.15 -3.75
CA VAL A 39 4.51 -25.16 -2.82
C VAL A 39 5.67 -24.46 -2.12
N GLU A 40 5.58 -23.15 -2.02
CA GLU A 40 6.42 -22.32 -1.15
C GLU A 40 5.52 -21.52 -0.20
N LEU A 41 5.84 -21.54 1.08
CA LEU A 41 5.20 -20.70 2.09
C LEU A 41 6.24 -19.78 2.70
N SER A 42 5.88 -18.52 2.94
CA SER A 42 6.76 -17.59 3.62
C SER A 42 6.03 -16.73 4.64
N ILE A 43 6.77 -16.37 5.69
CA ILE A 43 6.42 -15.32 6.63
C ILE A 43 7.50 -14.25 6.52
N ARG A 44 7.08 -13.00 6.31
CA ARG A 44 7.99 -11.86 6.17
C ARG A 44 7.55 -10.72 7.08
N SER A 45 8.50 -9.91 7.49
CA SER A 45 8.24 -8.61 8.10
C SER A 45 8.79 -7.52 7.19
N TRP A 46 7.96 -6.55 6.88
CA TRP A 46 8.38 -5.35 6.21
C TRP A 46 8.73 -4.34 7.30
N LEU A 47 10.02 -4.18 7.55
CA LEU A 47 10.59 -3.49 8.69
C LEU A 47 10.86 -2.02 8.36
N PHE A 48 10.67 -1.15 9.35
CA PHE A 48 10.99 0.27 9.25
C PHE A 48 10.44 0.88 7.96
N THR A 49 9.20 0.50 7.63
CA THR A 49 8.58 1.07 6.43
C THR A 49 8.36 2.55 6.63
N ASN A 50 8.62 3.32 5.60
CA ASN A 50 8.17 4.70 5.52
C ASN A 50 7.03 4.78 4.52
N GLY A 51 5.93 5.42 4.92
CA GLY A 51 4.76 5.64 4.08
C GLY A 51 4.48 7.12 3.91
N GLU A 52 4.06 7.50 2.72
CA GLU A 52 3.56 8.83 2.41
C GLU A 52 2.26 8.73 1.63
N THR A 53 1.27 9.54 2.01
CA THR A 53 0.09 9.83 1.20
C THR A 53 -0.04 11.32 1.11
N LYS A 54 -0.22 11.86 -0.10
CA LYS A 54 -0.51 13.28 -0.30
C LYS A 54 -1.60 13.45 -1.32
N TRP A 55 -2.43 14.47 -1.08
CA TRP A 55 -3.47 14.84 -2.01
C TRP A 55 -3.73 16.34 -1.97
N SER A 56 -4.27 16.85 -3.04
CA SER A 56 -4.71 18.24 -3.16
C SER A 56 -5.89 18.34 -4.12
N HIS A 57 -6.68 19.40 -3.94
CA HIS A 57 -7.86 19.66 -4.75
C HIS A 57 -7.96 21.13 -5.18
N ASN A 58 -8.78 21.39 -6.18
CA ASN A 58 -9.04 22.74 -6.67
C ASN A 58 -10.53 23.07 -6.56
N ALA A 59 -10.90 23.90 -5.60
CA ALA A 59 -12.26 24.39 -5.42
C ALA A 59 -12.49 25.82 -6.00
N SER A 60 -11.53 26.38 -6.75
CA SER A 60 -11.67 27.72 -7.35
C SER A 60 -12.84 27.84 -8.34
N GLY A 61 -13.34 26.70 -8.85
CA GLY A 61 -14.56 26.65 -9.65
C GLY A 61 -15.86 26.91 -8.84
N LEU A 62 -15.83 26.67 -7.53
CA LEU A 62 -16.94 26.98 -6.62
C LEU A 62 -16.82 28.42 -6.07
N ASP A 63 -15.61 28.84 -5.72
CA ASP A 63 -15.29 30.19 -5.27
C ASP A 63 -13.94 30.61 -5.85
N PRO A 64 -13.92 31.62 -6.78
CA PRO A 64 -12.68 32.09 -7.40
C PRO A 64 -11.66 32.74 -6.45
N GLN A 65 -12.05 33.03 -5.20
CA GLN A 65 -11.13 33.52 -4.16
C GLN A 65 -10.26 32.41 -3.56
N LEU A 66 -10.66 31.14 -3.73
CA LEU A 66 -9.89 29.97 -3.29
C LEU A 66 -8.70 29.73 -4.23
N GLY A 67 -7.58 29.26 -3.68
CA GLY A 67 -6.38 28.95 -4.43
C GLY A 67 -6.49 27.69 -5.32
N ASN A 68 -5.51 27.49 -6.15
CA ASN A 68 -5.30 26.28 -6.92
C ASN A 68 -3.86 25.77 -6.74
N PRO A 69 -3.61 24.72 -5.90
CA PRO A 69 -4.62 23.98 -5.14
C PRO A 69 -5.32 24.88 -4.12
N THR A 70 -6.53 24.46 -3.71
CA THR A 70 -7.25 25.09 -2.60
C THR A 70 -6.70 24.64 -1.28
N SER A 71 -6.54 23.31 -1.12
CA SER A 71 -5.91 22.68 0.04
C SER A 71 -5.02 21.52 -0.40
N LYS A 72 -3.98 21.24 0.39
CA LYS A 72 -3.07 20.14 0.20
C LYS A 72 -2.73 19.49 1.53
N LEU A 73 -3.02 18.20 1.65
CA LEU A 73 -2.68 17.40 2.81
C LEU A 73 -1.53 16.44 2.47
N THR A 74 -0.53 16.40 3.37
CA THR A 74 0.64 15.54 3.24
C THR A 74 0.84 14.75 4.52
N TYR A 75 0.55 13.44 4.46
CA TYR A 75 0.82 12.46 5.51
C TYR A 75 2.16 11.83 5.21
N LYS A 76 3.20 12.11 6.00
CA LYS A 76 4.57 11.65 5.77
C LYS A 76 5.23 11.04 6.99
N ASP A 77 6.37 10.41 6.77
CA ASP A 77 7.20 9.78 7.79
C ASP A 77 6.44 8.71 8.60
N ASN A 78 5.48 8.03 7.92
CA ASN A 78 4.62 7.02 8.55
C ASN A 78 5.38 5.70 8.73
N ASN A 79 6.16 5.64 9.82
CA ASN A 79 6.96 4.47 10.17
C ASN A 79 6.11 3.37 10.80
N SER A 80 6.09 2.21 10.17
CA SER A 80 5.37 1.03 10.68
C SER A 80 6.11 -0.28 10.38
N HIS A 81 5.75 -1.33 11.10
CA HIS A 81 6.12 -2.70 10.78
C HIS A 81 4.91 -3.44 10.25
N ILE A 82 5.09 -4.16 9.14
CA ILE A 82 4.04 -4.96 8.52
C ILE A 82 4.44 -6.43 8.60
N LEU A 83 3.56 -7.25 9.11
CA LEU A 83 3.67 -8.71 9.03
C LEU A 83 2.99 -9.19 7.76
N GLU A 84 3.63 -10.07 7.01
CA GLU A 84 3.17 -10.60 5.74
C GLU A 84 3.26 -12.13 5.72
N LEU A 85 2.25 -12.74 5.14
CA LEU A 85 2.22 -14.16 4.78
C LEU A 85 2.13 -14.27 3.26
N SER A 86 2.88 -15.21 2.69
CA SER A 86 2.87 -15.48 1.27
C SER A 86 2.80 -16.97 1.00
N GLY A 87 2.04 -17.34 -0.04
CA GLY A 87 1.96 -18.68 -0.57
C GLY A 87 2.12 -18.66 -2.08
N LYS A 88 3.00 -19.49 -2.61
CA LYS A 88 3.18 -19.72 -4.04
C LYS A 88 3.00 -21.20 -4.34
N VAL A 89 2.23 -21.50 -5.38
CA VAL A 89 2.04 -22.86 -5.87
C VAL A 89 2.39 -22.91 -7.37
N ASN A 90 3.25 -23.87 -7.74
CA ASN A 90 3.50 -24.19 -9.13
C ASN A 90 2.53 -25.30 -9.55
N PHE A 91 1.75 -25.06 -10.60
CA PHE A 91 0.79 -26.01 -11.15
C PHE A 91 1.00 -26.11 -12.66
N LYS A 92 0.87 -27.32 -13.21
CA LYS A 92 1.34 -27.62 -14.56
C LYS A 92 2.83 -27.28 -14.71
N LYS A 93 3.39 -27.51 -15.89
CA LYS A 93 4.83 -27.39 -16.12
C LYS A 93 5.37 -25.98 -15.87
N ASP A 94 4.62 -24.94 -16.28
CA ASP A 94 5.16 -23.59 -16.41
C ASP A 94 4.31 -22.52 -15.71
N TRP A 95 3.21 -22.89 -15.05
CA TRP A 95 2.31 -21.94 -14.41
C TRP A 95 2.49 -21.91 -12.90
N PHE A 96 2.32 -20.74 -12.33
CA PHE A 96 2.22 -20.58 -10.87
C PHE A 96 1.10 -19.62 -10.47
N ALA A 97 0.64 -19.76 -9.25
CA ALA A 97 -0.19 -18.78 -8.56
C ALA A 97 0.52 -18.37 -7.27
N GLN A 98 0.42 -17.10 -6.93
CA GLN A 98 0.99 -16.55 -5.70
C GLN A 98 -0.03 -15.63 -5.04
N VAL A 99 -0.15 -15.73 -3.71
CA VAL A 99 -0.96 -14.81 -2.89
C VAL A 99 -0.09 -14.32 -1.75
N ASP A 100 -0.04 -13.01 -1.59
CA ASP A 100 0.64 -12.34 -0.50
C ASP A 100 -0.38 -11.49 0.25
N GLY A 101 -0.37 -11.52 1.56
CA GLY A 101 -1.22 -10.65 2.39
C GLY A 101 -0.48 -10.15 3.61
N GLY A 102 -0.72 -8.90 3.99
CA GLY A 102 -0.03 -8.31 5.12
C GLY A 102 -0.84 -7.23 5.83
N PHE A 103 -0.46 -6.98 7.07
CA PHE A 103 -1.05 -5.92 7.90
C PHE A 103 -0.03 -5.34 8.87
N SER A 104 -0.24 -4.07 9.23
CA SER A 104 0.60 -3.39 10.23
C SER A 104 0.42 -4.00 11.61
N VAL A 105 1.53 -4.34 12.26
CA VAL A 105 1.58 -4.87 13.64
C VAL A 105 2.12 -3.85 14.64
N ALA A 106 2.80 -2.81 14.16
CA ALA A 106 3.29 -1.71 14.98
C ALA A 106 3.37 -0.43 14.16
N PHE A 107 3.13 0.69 14.82
CA PHE A 107 3.26 2.04 14.29
C PHE A 107 4.13 2.86 15.25
N HIS A 108 5.01 3.71 14.73
CA HIS A 108 5.93 4.47 15.56
C HIS A 108 5.66 5.98 15.53
N ARG A 109 5.54 6.57 14.35
CA ARG A 109 5.33 8.01 14.19
C ARG A 109 4.95 8.37 12.76
N GLY A 110 4.46 9.59 12.60
CA GLY A 110 4.21 10.26 11.33
C GLY A 110 3.79 11.70 11.57
N THR A 111 3.72 12.47 10.50
CA THR A 111 3.31 13.88 10.53
C THR A 111 2.33 14.15 9.41
N LEU A 112 1.24 14.84 9.72
CA LEU A 112 0.35 15.48 8.76
C LEU A 112 0.74 16.95 8.65
N THR A 113 0.86 17.45 7.42
CA THR A 113 0.88 18.86 7.08
C THR A 113 -0.35 19.17 6.25
N ASP A 114 -1.09 20.20 6.63
CA ASP A 114 -2.28 20.69 5.93
C ASP A 114 -2.04 22.13 5.53
N ASP A 115 -2.03 22.38 4.23
CA ASP A 115 -1.73 23.66 3.57
C ASP A 115 -2.98 24.18 2.89
N ASP A 116 -3.45 25.41 3.24
CA ASP A 116 -4.56 26.09 2.62
C ASP A 116 -4.12 27.33 1.87
N TYR A 117 -4.68 27.53 0.67
CA TYR A 117 -4.28 28.59 -0.26
C TYR A 117 -5.44 29.51 -0.60
N SER A 118 -5.13 30.81 -0.74
CA SER A 118 -6.02 31.85 -1.25
C SER A 118 -5.51 32.37 -2.61
N ALA A 119 -6.43 32.79 -3.47
CA ALA A 119 -6.14 33.48 -4.73
C ALA A 119 -6.30 35.01 -4.65
N VAL A 120 -6.77 35.54 -3.51
CA VAL A 120 -6.97 36.98 -3.32
C VAL A 120 -5.62 37.70 -3.26
N GLY A 121 -5.40 38.63 -4.22
CA GLY A 121 -4.09 39.28 -4.32
C GLY A 121 -2.98 38.45 -4.95
N GLY A 122 -3.35 37.30 -5.55
CA GLY A 122 -2.46 36.29 -6.12
C GLY A 122 -2.37 35.02 -5.26
N GLN A 123 -2.04 33.91 -5.90
CA GLN A 123 -1.91 32.60 -5.24
C GLN A 123 -0.90 32.64 -4.09
N HIS A 124 -1.34 32.38 -2.86
CA HIS A 124 -0.47 32.32 -1.69
C HIS A 124 -0.98 31.34 -0.63
N LEU A 125 -0.04 30.80 0.16
CA LEU A 125 -0.32 30.00 1.34
C LEU A 125 -0.78 30.95 2.47
N PHE A 126 -2.03 30.81 2.93
CA PHE A 126 -2.53 31.62 4.03
C PHE A 126 -2.57 30.86 5.36
N SER A 127 -2.75 29.55 5.32
CA SER A 127 -2.75 28.70 6.53
C SER A 127 -1.91 27.46 6.31
N GLN A 128 -1.07 27.12 7.27
CA GLN A 128 -0.42 25.83 7.37
C GLN A 128 -0.54 25.31 8.78
N THR A 129 -1.04 24.08 8.91
CA THR A 129 -1.07 23.37 10.19
C THR A 129 -0.26 22.09 10.13
N THR A 130 0.21 21.63 11.28
CA THR A 130 0.81 20.31 11.45
C THR A 130 0.14 19.55 12.56
N SER A 131 0.01 18.22 12.38
CA SER A 131 -0.52 17.30 13.38
C SER A 131 0.38 16.07 13.48
N ASN A 132 0.45 15.45 14.66
CA ASN A 132 1.15 14.18 14.81
C ASN A 132 0.24 13.05 14.36
N ILE A 133 0.75 12.14 13.53
CA ILE A 133 0.04 10.90 13.24
C ILE A 133 0.26 9.97 14.43
N THR A 134 -0.82 9.60 15.12
CA THR A 134 -0.82 8.79 16.34
C THR A 134 -1.37 7.39 16.14
N GLY A 135 -2.05 7.16 15.02
CA GLY A 135 -2.55 5.86 14.57
C GLY A 135 -2.30 5.66 13.09
N SER A 136 -1.88 4.45 12.70
CA SER A 136 -1.74 4.06 11.31
C SER A 136 -1.97 2.57 11.15
N GLY A 137 -2.74 2.21 10.12
CA GLY A 137 -2.97 0.83 9.72
C GLY A 137 -2.74 0.67 8.21
N THR A 138 -1.90 -0.29 7.83
CA THR A 138 -1.75 -0.71 6.43
C THR A 138 -2.18 -2.15 6.33
N GLN A 139 -2.97 -2.47 5.30
CA GLN A 139 -3.39 -3.81 4.96
C GLN A 139 -3.30 -3.98 3.45
N PHE A 140 -2.89 -5.16 3.00
CA PHE A 140 -2.86 -5.44 1.57
C PHE A 140 -3.10 -6.92 1.28
N VAL A 141 -3.54 -7.18 0.05
CA VAL A 141 -3.57 -8.50 -0.56
C VAL A 141 -3.11 -8.36 -2.00
N ASN A 142 -2.15 -9.18 -2.41
CA ASN A 142 -1.76 -9.38 -3.80
C ASN A 142 -2.14 -10.79 -4.21
N ALA A 143 -2.70 -10.95 -5.41
CA ALA A 143 -2.99 -12.26 -6.01
C ALA A 143 -2.50 -12.24 -7.45
N ASP A 144 -1.47 -13.03 -7.73
CA ASP A 144 -0.79 -13.07 -9.02
C ASP A 144 -0.94 -14.47 -9.63
N ILE A 145 -1.17 -14.54 -10.94
CA ILE A 145 -0.99 -15.73 -11.75
C ILE A 145 0.14 -15.45 -12.74
N GLY A 146 1.06 -16.40 -12.87
CA GLY A 146 2.23 -16.19 -13.72
C GLY A 146 2.64 -17.41 -14.49
N TYR A 147 3.53 -17.15 -15.42
CA TYR A 147 4.08 -18.12 -16.34
C TYR A 147 5.61 -18.08 -16.31
N HIS A 148 6.20 -19.26 -16.23
CA HIS A 148 7.64 -19.44 -16.34
C HIS A 148 8.07 -19.22 -17.81
N LEU A 149 8.87 -18.18 -18.02
CA LEU A 149 9.28 -17.79 -19.36
C LEU A 149 10.53 -18.56 -19.82
N ARG A 150 11.52 -18.68 -18.94
CA ARG A 150 12.76 -19.43 -19.21
C ARG A 150 13.58 -19.67 -17.96
N ASP A 151 14.42 -20.71 -17.99
CA ASP A 151 15.53 -20.91 -17.05
C ASP A 151 16.80 -20.19 -17.56
N TYR A 152 17.64 -19.75 -16.62
CA TYR A 152 18.96 -19.25 -16.95
C TYR A 152 19.94 -20.40 -17.26
N PRO A 153 21.02 -20.14 -18.03
CA PRO A 153 22.04 -21.16 -18.31
C PRO A 153 22.52 -21.86 -17.04
N GLU A 154 22.84 -23.16 -17.16
CA GLU A 154 23.30 -24.02 -16.06
C GLU A 154 22.27 -24.15 -14.91
N ASN A 155 20.97 -23.94 -15.18
CA ASN A 155 19.88 -23.96 -14.20
C ASN A 155 20.13 -23.00 -13.01
N ARG A 156 20.77 -21.86 -13.27
CA ARG A 156 21.11 -20.86 -12.26
C ARG A 156 19.94 -19.95 -11.88
N GLY A 157 18.73 -20.34 -12.16
CA GLY A 157 17.55 -19.56 -11.79
C GLY A 157 16.57 -19.42 -12.95
N ASN A 158 15.64 -18.50 -12.80
CA ASN A 158 14.50 -18.39 -13.70
C ASN A 158 14.02 -16.95 -13.90
N LEU A 159 13.31 -16.76 -15.01
CA LEU A 159 12.57 -15.55 -15.32
C LEU A 159 11.10 -15.91 -15.53
N ASN A 160 10.24 -15.25 -14.80
CA ASN A 160 8.79 -15.43 -14.87
C ASN A 160 8.10 -14.11 -15.19
N VAL A 161 6.95 -14.20 -15.84
CA VAL A 161 6.01 -13.09 -16.06
C VAL A 161 4.74 -13.36 -15.28
N PHE A 162 4.04 -12.30 -14.88
CA PHE A 162 2.77 -12.46 -14.15
C PHE A 162 1.80 -11.33 -14.45
N VAL A 163 0.53 -11.60 -14.22
CA VAL A 163 -0.55 -10.65 -14.13
C VAL A 163 -1.26 -10.89 -12.80
N GLY A 164 -1.75 -9.84 -12.15
CA GLY A 164 -2.37 -9.98 -10.85
C GLY A 164 -3.21 -8.78 -10.45
N TYR A 165 -3.73 -8.90 -9.26
CA TYR A 165 -4.53 -7.88 -8.60
C TYR A 165 -3.88 -7.52 -7.27
N GLN A 166 -3.90 -6.23 -6.92
CA GLN A 166 -3.50 -5.71 -5.63
C GLN A 166 -4.65 -4.93 -5.01
N TYR A 167 -4.96 -5.24 -3.76
CA TYR A 167 -5.69 -4.38 -2.85
C TYR A 167 -4.70 -3.82 -1.83
N TRP A 168 -4.68 -2.48 -1.70
CA TRP A 168 -3.82 -1.82 -0.72
C TRP A 168 -4.63 -0.75 0.01
N ARG A 169 -4.80 -0.90 1.33
CA ARG A 169 -5.48 0.03 2.22
C ARG A 169 -4.50 0.62 3.22
N THR A 170 -4.59 1.94 3.43
CA THR A 170 -3.87 2.65 4.49
C THR A 170 -4.83 3.58 5.21
N GLN A 171 -4.78 3.61 6.54
CA GLN A 171 -5.52 4.54 7.38
C GLN A 171 -4.54 5.30 8.25
N TYR A 172 -4.75 6.61 8.39
CA TYR A 172 -4.00 7.49 9.28
C TYR A 172 -4.94 8.21 10.22
N GLU A 173 -4.53 8.35 11.49
CA GLU A 173 -5.20 9.14 12.52
C GLU A 173 -4.24 10.24 12.96
N ALA A 174 -4.56 11.50 12.65
CA ALA A 174 -3.79 12.65 13.02
C ALA A 174 -4.37 13.30 14.28
N SER A 175 -3.52 13.64 15.26
CA SER A 175 -3.91 14.19 16.55
C SER A 175 -3.18 15.48 16.85
N GLY A 176 -3.90 16.40 17.50
CA GLY A 176 -3.41 17.73 17.83
C GLY A 176 -3.26 18.62 16.61
N VAL A 177 -3.23 19.92 16.81
CA VAL A 177 -3.00 20.90 15.74
C VAL A 177 -1.97 21.93 16.23
N THR A 178 -0.97 22.20 15.40
CA THR A 178 -0.05 23.33 15.58
C THR A 178 -0.14 24.22 14.35
N GLN A 179 -0.52 25.47 14.54
CA GLN A 179 -0.53 26.48 13.47
C GLN A 179 0.91 26.89 13.16
N VAL A 180 1.37 26.65 11.94
CA VAL A 180 2.74 26.98 11.51
C VAL A 180 2.78 28.31 10.79
N VAL A 181 1.84 28.48 9.83
CA VAL A 181 1.69 29.73 9.06
C VAL A 181 0.26 30.24 9.22
N CYS A 182 0.10 31.52 9.48
CA CYS A 182 -1.18 32.22 9.40
C CYS A 182 -0.95 33.62 8.80
N ALA A 183 -1.48 33.83 7.61
CA ALA A 183 -1.48 35.09 6.90
C ALA A 183 -2.93 35.49 6.54
N PRO A 184 -3.22 36.76 6.26
CA PRO A 184 -4.54 37.16 5.81
C PRO A 184 -4.93 36.40 4.53
N SER A 185 -6.07 35.72 4.54
CA SER A 185 -6.60 35.04 3.34
C SER A 185 -7.13 36.04 2.31
N GLY A 186 -7.55 37.24 2.76
CA GLY A 186 -8.29 38.17 1.97
C GLY A 186 -9.76 37.80 1.72
N ILE A 187 -10.18 36.60 2.19
CA ILE A 187 -11.54 36.07 2.05
C ILE A 187 -12.32 36.37 3.34
N PRO A 188 -13.46 37.09 3.27
CA PRO A 188 -14.25 37.36 4.48
C PRO A 188 -14.69 36.12 5.21
N GLY A 189 -14.41 36.06 6.53
CA GLY A 189 -14.77 34.93 7.39
C GLY A 189 -13.79 33.74 7.34
N LEU A 190 -12.83 33.71 6.42
CA LEU A 190 -11.80 32.68 6.35
C LEU A 190 -10.54 33.15 7.11
N THR A 191 -10.36 32.62 8.31
CA THR A 191 -9.27 33.01 9.24
C THR A 191 -8.53 31.79 9.72
N CYS A 192 -7.29 31.99 10.19
CA CYS A 192 -6.46 31.00 10.87
C CYS A 192 -6.09 31.49 12.28
N ASN A 193 -5.63 30.58 13.11
CA ASN A 193 -5.07 30.94 14.41
C ASN A 193 -3.67 31.57 14.26
N PRO A 194 -3.21 32.43 15.17
CA PRO A 194 -1.85 32.94 15.13
C PRO A 194 -0.81 31.83 15.05
N ALA A 195 0.26 32.03 14.26
CA ALA A 195 1.36 31.08 14.15
C ALA A 195 1.94 30.75 15.55
N GLY A 196 2.23 29.49 15.80
CA GLY A 196 2.66 28.95 17.09
C GLY A 196 1.50 28.53 18.01
N THR A 197 0.24 28.76 17.64
CA THR A 197 -0.90 28.26 18.43
C THR A 197 -0.95 26.73 18.40
N ILE A 198 -1.04 26.11 19.58
CA ILE A 198 -1.18 24.69 19.78
C ILE A 198 -2.57 24.40 20.36
N SER A 199 -3.31 23.46 19.77
CA SER A 199 -4.67 23.10 20.20
C SER A 199 -4.95 21.62 20.01
N ASN A 200 -6.05 21.14 20.61
CA ASN A 200 -6.60 19.77 20.47
C ASN A 200 -5.56 18.66 20.73
N GLN A 201 -4.59 18.89 21.61
CA GLN A 201 -3.55 17.91 21.93
C GLN A 201 -4.16 16.63 22.50
N GLY A 202 -3.75 15.47 21.95
CA GLY A 202 -4.28 14.16 22.35
C GLY A 202 -5.68 13.83 21.78
N GLN A 203 -6.28 14.73 20.98
CA GLN A 203 -7.54 14.48 20.29
C GLN A 203 -7.25 14.17 18.82
N VAL A 204 -7.89 13.12 18.27
CA VAL A 204 -7.87 12.86 16.83
C VAL A 204 -8.63 13.98 16.12
N VAL A 205 -7.99 14.61 15.17
CA VAL A 205 -8.52 15.77 14.41
C VAL A 205 -8.85 15.43 12.98
N ILE A 206 -8.10 14.50 12.37
CA ILE A 206 -8.36 13.99 11.01
C ILE A 206 -8.13 12.48 10.99
N THR A 207 -9.03 11.75 10.33
CA THR A 207 -8.85 10.33 9.95
C THR A 207 -8.92 10.23 8.44
N ASN A 208 -7.84 9.75 7.81
CA ASN A 208 -7.79 9.52 6.36
C ASN A 208 -7.67 8.02 6.08
N THR A 209 -8.55 7.50 5.23
CA THR A 209 -8.54 6.09 4.78
C THR A 209 -8.41 6.04 3.27
N THR A 210 -7.28 5.57 2.78
CA THR A 210 -6.97 5.40 1.35
C THR A 210 -7.04 3.95 0.97
N GLN A 211 -7.69 3.63 -0.14
CA GLN A 211 -7.79 2.28 -0.71
C GLN A 211 -7.46 2.32 -2.20
N TRP A 212 -6.56 1.44 -2.62
CA TRP A 212 -6.21 1.24 -4.02
C TRP A 212 -6.57 -0.16 -4.48
N HIS A 213 -7.22 -0.25 -5.63
CA HIS A 213 -7.54 -1.49 -6.35
C HIS A 213 -6.79 -1.47 -7.67
N SER A 214 -5.81 -2.33 -7.83
CA SER A 214 -4.82 -2.21 -8.92
C SER A 214 -4.68 -3.49 -9.72
N LEU A 215 -4.66 -3.37 -11.05
CA LEU A 215 -4.20 -4.41 -11.94
C LEU A 215 -2.68 -4.36 -12.02
N ARG A 216 -2.00 -5.51 -11.89
CA ARG A 216 -0.54 -5.63 -11.92
C ARG A 216 -0.10 -6.49 -13.10
N ILE A 217 0.94 -6.04 -13.80
CA ILE A 217 1.62 -6.82 -14.85
C ILE A 217 3.11 -6.73 -14.57
N GLY A 218 3.80 -7.85 -14.49
CA GLY A 218 5.19 -7.77 -14.07
C GLY A 218 6.05 -8.95 -14.44
N VAL A 219 7.28 -8.84 -13.99
CA VAL A 219 8.31 -9.88 -14.08
C VAL A 219 8.86 -10.17 -12.70
N GLN A 220 9.23 -11.42 -12.47
CA GLN A 220 10.00 -11.82 -11.29
C GLN A 220 11.11 -12.78 -11.72
N SER A 221 12.24 -12.67 -11.06
CA SER A 221 13.43 -13.43 -11.37
C SER A 221 14.17 -13.80 -10.11
N GLU A 222 14.77 -14.98 -10.12
CA GLU A 222 15.74 -15.44 -9.14
C GLU A 222 17.00 -15.90 -9.89
N TYR A 223 18.18 -15.56 -9.35
CA TYR A 223 19.46 -15.97 -9.89
C TYR A 223 20.37 -16.53 -8.79
N LEU A 224 20.79 -17.79 -8.94
CA LEU A 224 21.66 -18.51 -8.02
C LEU A 224 23.12 -18.08 -8.23
N LEU A 225 23.69 -17.38 -7.25
CA LEU A 225 25.10 -17.03 -7.21
C LEU A 225 25.94 -18.22 -6.72
N THR A 226 25.41 -18.99 -5.79
CA THR A 226 25.99 -20.24 -5.28
C THR A 226 24.87 -21.27 -5.06
N SER A 227 25.21 -22.50 -4.70
CA SER A 227 24.22 -23.54 -4.35
C SER A 227 23.31 -23.21 -3.16
N ARG A 228 23.64 -22.17 -2.37
CA ARG A 228 22.87 -21.76 -1.20
C ARG A 228 22.45 -20.29 -1.21
N PHE A 229 22.97 -19.49 -2.12
CA PHE A 229 22.72 -18.06 -2.14
C PHE A 229 22.20 -17.61 -3.50
N SER A 230 21.05 -16.96 -3.51
CA SER A 230 20.44 -16.37 -4.69
C SER A 230 20.11 -14.89 -4.46
N VAL A 231 19.97 -14.16 -5.56
CA VAL A 231 19.39 -12.83 -5.60
C VAL A 231 18.06 -12.91 -6.32
N GLU A 232 17.11 -12.10 -5.88
CA GLU A 232 15.76 -12.09 -6.41
C GLU A 232 15.31 -10.66 -6.72
N GLY A 233 14.45 -10.53 -7.72
CA GLY A 233 13.84 -9.25 -8.08
C GLY A 233 12.42 -9.45 -8.58
N LYS A 234 11.55 -8.51 -8.23
CA LYS A 234 10.17 -8.43 -8.74
C LYS A 234 9.88 -7.00 -9.14
N LEU A 235 9.38 -6.82 -10.35
CA LEU A 235 8.95 -5.55 -10.89
C LEU A 235 7.54 -5.71 -11.42
N ALA A 236 6.60 -4.91 -10.92
CA ALA A 236 5.26 -4.81 -11.45
C ALA A 236 4.97 -3.38 -11.88
N PHE A 237 4.44 -3.24 -13.10
CA PHE A 237 3.77 -2.04 -13.56
C PHE A 237 2.27 -2.18 -13.26
N ILE A 238 1.65 -1.08 -12.83
CA ILE A 238 0.23 -0.97 -12.55
C ILE A 238 -0.38 -0.06 -13.62
N PRO A 239 -0.87 -0.60 -14.75
CA PRO A 239 -1.44 0.18 -15.85
C PRO A 239 -2.79 0.82 -15.49
N ALA A 240 -3.48 0.27 -14.49
CA ALA A 240 -4.77 0.75 -14.03
C ALA A 240 -4.92 0.51 -12.53
N SER A 241 -5.21 1.56 -11.80
CA SER A 241 -5.61 1.52 -10.39
C SER A 241 -6.83 2.39 -10.18
N TYR A 242 -7.69 1.99 -9.25
CA TYR A 242 -8.85 2.75 -8.80
C TYR A 242 -8.63 3.16 -7.35
N LEU A 243 -8.74 4.47 -7.10
CA LEU A 243 -8.66 5.11 -5.80
C LEU A 243 -10.04 5.24 -5.19
N GLN A 244 -10.15 4.87 -3.91
CA GLN A 244 -11.19 5.32 -2.98
C GLN A 244 -10.51 5.90 -1.75
N ASN A 245 -10.96 7.07 -1.32
CA ASN A 245 -10.45 7.70 -0.10
C ASN A 245 -11.58 8.38 0.64
N ASP A 246 -11.61 8.15 1.96
CA ASP A 246 -12.50 8.82 2.90
C ASP A 246 -11.67 9.61 3.89
N ASP A 247 -11.98 10.90 4.02
CA ASP A 247 -11.29 11.82 4.92
C ASP A 247 -12.31 12.45 5.88
N VAL A 248 -12.07 12.31 7.18
CA VAL A 248 -12.97 12.79 8.25
C VAL A 248 -12.26 13.88 9.04
N HIS A 249 -12.78 15.09 8.98
CA HIS A 249 -12.32 16.26 9.74
C HIS A 249 -13.13 16.41 11.04
N HIS A 250 -12.71 15.77 12.11
CA HIS A 250 -13.46 15.65 13.36
C HIS A 250 -13.79 16.99 14.06
N LEU A 251 -13.03 18.05 13.79
CA LEU A 251 -13.28 19.38 14.34
C LEU A 251 -14.28 20.23 13.53
N ARG A 252 -14.64 19.80 12.31
CA ARG A 252 -15.49 20.53 11.35
C ARG A 252 -16.94 20.10 11.54
N GLN A 253 -17.69 20.82 12.39
CA GLN A 253 -19.12 20.54 12.62
C GLN A 253 -20.04 20.94 11.43
N ASP A 254 -19.52 21.75 10.51
CA ASP A 254 -20.19 22.13 9.27
C ASP A 254 -20.10 21.04 8.18
N LEU A 255 -19.26 20.00 8.43
CA LEU A 255 -19.11 18.84 7.54
C LEU A 255 -19.69 17.58 8.19
N GLN A 256 -20.19 16.67 7.35
CA GLN A 256 -20.55 15.33 7.78
C GLN A 256 -19.33 14.60 8.31
N GLN A 257 -19.55 13.62 9.19
CA GLN A 257 -18.45 12.87 9.83
C GLN A 257 -18.33 11.42 9.32
N ASP A 258 -19.07 11.09 8.23
CA ASP A 258 -19.03 9.74 7.64
C ASP A 258 -19.25 9.78 6.12
N PRO A 259 -18.25 10.17 5.33
CA PRO A 259 -17.08 10.99 5.63
C PRO A 259 -17.35 12.51 5.50
N SER A 260 -16.34 13.34 5.83
CA SER A 260 -16.35 14.79 5.54
C SER A 260 -16.04 15.06 4.06
N PHE A 261 -15.10 14.31 3.52
CA PHE A 261 -14.70 14.31 2.12
C PHE A 261 -14.58 12.86 1.63
N SER A 262 -15.12 12.59 0.44
CA SER A 262 -14.84 11.35 -0.28
C SER A 262 -14.11 11.65 -1.57
N MET A 263 -13.14 10.81 -1.93
CA MET A 263 -12.35 10.97 -3.14
C MET A 263 -12.35 9.68 -3.94
N SER A 264 -12.40 9.81 -5.25
CA SER A 264 -12.30 8.66 -6.14
C SER A 264 -11.65 9.06 -7.47
N GLY A 265 -11.02 8.10 -8.12
CA GLY A 265 -10.41 8.33 -9.42
C GLY A 265 -9.60 7.17 -9.91
N TYR A 266 -8.93 7.35 -11.04
CA TYR A 266 -8.13 6.35 -11.71
C TYR A 266 -6.67 6.78 -11.80
N GLY A 267 -5.78 5.81 -11.70
CA GLY A 267 -4.35 6.06 -11.66
C GLY A 267 -3.51 4.94 -12.22
N ILE A 268 -2.21 5.10 -12.04
CA ILE A 268 -1.17 4.16 -12.40
C ILE A 268 -0.26 3.93 -11.21
N GLY A 269 0.64 2.94 -11.31
CA GLY A 269 1.60 2.70 -10.24
C GLY A 269 2.73 1.77 -10.63
N ALA A 270 3.56 1.47 -9.65
CA ALA A 270 4.65 0.51 -9.77
C ALA A 270 5.00 -0.10 -8.42
N ASP A 271 5.38 -1.39 -8.46
CA ASP A 271 5.95 -2.12 -7.34
C ASP A 271 7.33 -2.63 -7.74
N VAL A 272 8.31 -2.41 -6.87
CA VAL A 272 9.67 -2.89 -7.03
C VAL A 272 10.09 -3.62 -5.77
N GLU A 273 10.63 -4.83 -5.93
CA GLU A 273 11.26 -5.58 -4.86
C GLU A 273 12.59 -6.14 -5.35
N ALA A 274 13.64 -5.99 -4.55
CA ALA A 274 14.94 -6.59 -4.78
C ALA A 274 15.42 -7.22 -3.48
N GLY A 275 15.99 -8.41 -3.56
CA GLY A 275 16.38 -9.16 -2.37
C GLY A 275 17.44 -10.20 -2.61
N ALA A 276 17.79 -10.84 -1.52
CA ALA A 276 18.68 -11.98 -1.46
C ALA A 276 18.06 -13.08 -0.61
N ARG A 277 18.36 -14.31 -0.96
CA ARG A 277 17.83 -15.52 -0.36
C ARG A 277 18.99 -16.46 -0.01
N TYR A 278 19.00 -16.95 1.20
CA TYR A 278 20.04 -17.86 1.70
C TYR A 278 19.45 -19.15 2.25
N MET A 279 19.83 -20.29 1.69
CA MET A 279 19.42 -21.62 2.17
C MET A 279 20.13 -21.96 3.47
N ILE A 280 19.40 -21.90 4.60
CA ILE A 280 19.92 -22.25 5.93
C ILE A 280 19.88 -23.77 6.18
N TYR A 281 18.84 -24.43 5.68
CA TYR A 281 18.66 -25.87 5.78
C TYR A 281 17.79 -26.35 4.60
N ARG A 282 17.72 -27.64 4.33
CA ARG A 282 16.96 -28.23 3.22
C ARG A 282 15.54 -27.64 3.13
N GLY A 283 15.25 -26.93 2.04
CA GLY A 283 13.96 -26.29 1.80
C GLY A 283 13.69 -25.04 2.65
N TRP A 284 14.54 -24.68 3.63
CA TRP A 284 14.39 -23.48 4.46
C TRP A 284 15.32 -22.36 4.01
N PHE A 285 14.75 -21.18 3.82
CA PHE A 285 15.49 -20.01 3.33
C PHE A 285 15.26 -18.80 4.23
N LEU A 286 16.33 -18.07 4.49
CA LEU A 286 16.28 -16.72 5.02
C LEU A 286 16.23 -15.75 3.84
N ASN A 287 15.29 -14.81 3.85
CA ASN A 287 15.09 -13.81 2.81
C ASN A 287 15.32 -12.42 3.40
N ALA A 288 16.05 -11.58 2.69
CA ALA A 288 16.24 -10.16 3.05
C ALA A 288 16.16 -9.31 1.79
N GLY A 289 15.47 -8.18 1.86
CA GLY A 289 15.27 -7.36 0.66
C GLY A 289 14.84 -5.94 0.98
N TYR A 290 14.54 -5.23 -0.08
CA TYR A 290 13.99 -3.89 -0.05
C TYR A 290 12.81 -3.83 -1.01
N ARG A 291 11.72 -3.18 -0.59
CA ARG A 291 10.49 -3.04 -1.36
C ARG A 291 10.08 -1.59 -1.44
N PHE A 292 9.57 -1.19 -2.62
CA PHE A 292 8.97 0.10 -2.90
C PHE A 292 7.66 -0.09 -3.64
N TRP A 293 6.59 0.55 -3.17
CA TRP A 293 5.27 0.62 -3.80
C TRP A 293 4.87 2.07 -4.01
N TRP A 294 4.25 2.33 -5.15
CA TRP A 294 3.78 3.65 -5.53
C TRP A 294 2.54 3.59 -6.38
N ASN A 295 1.53 4.38 -6.04
CA ASN A 295 0.34 4.66 -6.84
C ASN A 295 0.15 6.17 -6.98
N TYR A 296 -0.25 6.59 -8.19
CA TYR A 296 -0.45 7.97 -8.56
C TYR A 296 -1.75 8.13 -9.34
N LEU A 297 -2.58 9.12 -8.95
CA LEU A 297 -3.82 9.46 -9.61
C LEU A 297 -3.57 10.22 -10.91
N LEU A 298 -4.22 9.83 -11.98
CA LEU A 298 -4.22 10.54 -13.26
C LEU A 298 -5.42 11.48 -13.39
N ASP A 299 -6.59 11.03 -12.87
CA ASP A 299 -7.85 11.80 -12.92
C ASP A 299 -8.74 11.38 -11.76
N GLY A 300 -9.41 12.35 -11.12
CA GLY A 300 -10.29 12.07 -10.01
C GLY A 300 -10.92 13.32 -9.41
N ASN A 301 -11.88 13.07 -8.52
CA ASN A 301 -12.64 14.12 -7.86
C ASN A 301 -12.67 13.92 -6.35
N LEU A 302 -12.77 15.04 -5.65
CA LEU A 302 -13.12 15.15 -4.24
C LEU A 302 -14.57 15.65 -4.16
N THR A 303 -15.39 14.97 -3.34
CA THR A 303 -16.74 15.39 -2.99
C THR A 303 -16.74 15.86 -1.54
N VAL A 304 -17.16 17.08 -1.32
CA VAL A 304 -17.37 17.68 0.01
C VAL A 304 -18.77 17.33 0.47
N HIS A 305 -18.92 16.90 1.73
CA HIS A 305 -20.19 16.54 2.35
C HIS A 305 -20.56 17.52 3.47
N PRO A 306 -21.12 18.71 3.15
CA PRO A 306 -21.54 19.67 4.17
C PRO A 306 -22.80 19.20 4.87
N VAL A 307 -23.02 19.68 6.13
CA VAL A 307 -24.24 19.44 6.86
C VAL A 307 -25.35 20.40 6.36
N GLY A 308 -26.51 19.85 6.03
CA GLY A 308 -27.69 20.65 5.66
C GLY A 308 -27.71 21.27 4.27
N THR A 309 -26.67 21.02 3.47
CA THR A 309 -26.61 21.47 2.06
C THR A 309 -26.18 20.33 1.13
N PRO A 310 -26.53 20.38 -0.18
CA PRO A 310 -26.07 19.37 -1.12
C PRO A 310 -24.54 19.27 -1.19
N SER A 311 -24.04 18.06 -1.40
CA SER A 311 -22.61 17.80 -1.65
C SER A 311 -22.17 18.47 -2.94
N ALA A 312 -20.91 18.92 -2.98
CA ALA A 312 -20.26 19.52 -4.13
C ALA A 312 -19.00 18.73 -4.51
N SER A 313 -18.77 18.58 -5.81
CA SER A 313 -17.60 17.86 -6.32
C SER A 313 -16.62 18.82 -6.98
N VAL A 314 -15.33 18.64 -6.71
CA VAL A 314 -14.23 19.45 -7.26
C VAL A 314 -13.10 18.51 -7.73
N PRO A 315 -12.29 18.92 -8.73
CA PRO A 315 -11.22 18.09 -9.23
C PRO A 315 -10.10 17.92 -8.19
N LEU A 316 -9.60 16.68 -8.07
CA LEU A 316 -8.32 16.41 -7.44
C LEU A 316 -7.20 16.88 -8.37
N THR A 317 -6.24 17.62 -7.83
CA THR A 317 -5.07 18.09 -8.58
C THR A 317 -3.84 17.20 -8.36
N GLU A 318 -3.84 16.45 -7.26
CA GLU A 318 -2.83 15.45 -6.95
C GLU A 318 -3.43 14.38 -6.01
N PHE A 319 -3.10 13.12 -6.21
CA PHE A 319 -3.22 12.09 -5.19
C PHE A 319 -2.14 11.04 -5.45
N GLN A 320 -1.31 10.79 -4.45
CA GLN A 320 -0.34 9.69 -4.52
C GLN A 320 -0.19 9.00 -3.18
N THR A 321 0.15 7.72 -3.24
CA THR A 321 0.53 6.92 -2.07
C THR A 321 1.81 6.18 -2.39
N MET A 322 2.79 6.23 -1.49
CA MET A 322 3.99 5.42 -1.58
C MET A 322 4.33 4.76 -0.25
N ARG A 323 5.02 3.63 -0.33
CA ARG A 323 5.58 2.93 0.83
C ARG A 323 6.83 2.19 0.44
N TYR A 324 7.86 2.30 1.26
CA TYR A 324 9.12 1.62 1.04
C TYR A 324 9.76 1.18 2.36
N GLY A 325 10.65 0.19 2.30
CA GLY A 325 11.33 -0.32 3.48
C GLY A 325 12.02 -1.66 3.24
N PHE A 326 12.72 -2.13 4.27
CA PHE A 326 13.40 -3.40 4.24
C PHE A 326 12.44 -4.56 4.54
N THR A 327 12.68 -5.69 3.91
CA THR A 327 11.96 -6.95 4.19
C THR A 327 12.93 -7.96 4.79
N LEU A 328 12.46 -8.72 5.77
CA LEU A 328 13.17 -9.86 6.35
C LEU A 328 12.17 -10.98 6.58
N GLY A 329 12.51 -12.19 6.18
CA GLY A 329 11.58 -13.30 6.30
C GLY A 329 12.22 -14.67 6.25
N LEU A 330 11.37 -15.67 6.49
CA LEU A 330 11.68 -17.08 6.41
C LEU A 330 10.71 -17.74 5.43
N SER A 331 11.22 -18.56 4.51
CA SER A 331 10.39 -19.36 3.63
C SER A 331 10.77 -20.83 3.65
N HIS A 332 9.81 -21.68 3.29
CA HIS A 332 9.99 -23.12 3.13
C HIS A 332 9.39 -23.59 1.82
N THR A 333 10.13 -24.41 1.10
CA THR A 333 9.69 -25.07 -0.14
C THR A 333 9.46 -26.56 0.12
N PHE A 334 8.33 -27.09 -0.38
CA PHE A 334 7.90 -28.47 -0.21
C PHE A 334 8.03 -29.25 -1.50
#